data_1dff8d3a65dc06978de5e9e4f82069de
#
_entry.id   1dff8d3a65dc06978de5e9e4f82069de
#
_cell.length_a   1.000
_cell.length_b   1.000
_cell.length_c   1.000
_cell.angle_alpha   90.00
_cell.angle_beta   90.00
_cell.angle_gamma   90.00
#
_symmetry.space_group_name_H-M   'P 1'
#
loop_
_entity.id
_entity.type
_entity.pdbx_description
1 polymer ?
#
loop_
_entity_poly.entity_id
_entity_poly.type
_entity_poly.pdbx_seq_one_letter_code
_entity_poly.pdbx_strand_id
1 'polypeptide(L)'
;MIDDILAPGLRVVFCGINPGKSSAHTGFHFAHPGNRFWKVIHQAGFTERLLRPEDEQLLLDTRCGITMLVERPTVQASEVGLQELRTGGRELIKKIEDYQPAALAILGKTAFEQAFSVRGVSWGKQSMTIGVTQVWVLPNPSGLNRATLDKLVAVYRELDEALVMRGL
;
A
#
# COMPACT_ATOMS: atom_id res chain seq x y z
N MET A 1 -14.74 1.48 -11.05
CA MET A 1 -13.44 2.01 -10.61
C MET A 1 -13.46 2.20 -9.10
N ILE A 2 -12.35 1.91 -8.43
CA ILE A 2 -12.24 2.09 -6.97
C ILE A 2 -11.53 3.40 -6.70
N ASP A 3 -12.14 4.27 -5.88
CA ASP A 3 -11.54 5.55 -5.55
C ASP A 3 -10.42 5.40 -4.53
N ASP A 4 -9.41 6.25 -4.64
CA ASP A 4 -8.38 6.36 -3.62
C ASP A 4 -8.98 6.85 -2.29
N ILE A 5 -8.35 6.47 -1.19
CA ILE A 5 -8.67 6.99 0.14
C ILE A 5 -7.50 7.86 0.55
N LEU A 6 -7.62 9.16 0.31
CA LEU A 6 -6.53 10.11 0.50
C LEU A 6 -7.00 11.40 1.17
N ALA A 7 -6.11 12.01 1.91
CA ALA A 7 -6.26 13.33 2.49
C ALA A 7 -4.86 13.96 2.63
N PRO A 8 -4.74 15.27 2.70
CA PRO A 8 -3.44 15.92 2.89
C PRO A 8 -2.77 15.54 4.22
N GLY A 9 -1.47 15.33 4.19
CA GLY A 9 -0.66 15.17 5.39
C GLY A 9 -0.91 13.90 6.19
N LEU A 10 -1.33 12.82 5.53
CA LEU A 10 -1.53 11.54 6.21
C LEU A 10 -0.21 10.99 6.78
N ARG A 11 -0.32 10.17 7.79
CA ARG A 11 0.81 9.46 8.40
C ARG A 11 1.42 8.47 7.41
N VAL A 12 0.58 7.70 6.72
CA VAL A 12 1.02 6.74 5.72
C VAL A 12 -0.06 6.54 4.65
N VAL A 13 0.39 6.34 3.41
CA VAL A 13 -0.45 5.87 2.30
C VAL A 13 0.06 4.49 1.89
N PHE A 14 -0.81 3.49 1.93
CA PHE A 14 -0.52 2.16 1.43
C PHE A 14 -0.89 2.11 -0.06
N CYS A 15 0.06 1.68 -0.89
CA CYS A 15 -0.13 1.60 -2.33
C CYS A 15 -0.12 0.14 -2.77
N GLY A 16 -1.29 -0.39 -3.12
CA GLY A 16 -1.41 -1.69 -3.74
C GLY A 16 -0.98 -1.66 -5.20
N ILE A 17 -0.86 -2.84 -5.82
CA ILE A 17 -0.46 -2.93 -7.22
C ILE A 17 -1.64 -2.54 -8.11
N ASN A 18 -2.77 -3.24 -7.97
CA ASN A 18 -4.02 -2.94 -8.66
C ASN A 18 -5.17 -3.64 -7.95
N PRO A 19 -6.44 -3.23 -8.22
CA PRO A 19 -7.59 -3.91 -7.62
C PRO A 19 -7.71 -5.34 -8.11
N GLY A 20 -8.06 -6.26 -7.22
CA GLY A 20 -8.51 -7.59 -7.61
C GLY A 20 -9.95 -7.54 -8.11
N LYS A 21 -10.44 -8.66 -8.67
CA LYS A 21 -11.81 -8.74 -9.18
C LYS A 21 -12.85 -8.55 -8.09
N SER A 22 -12.60 -9.10 -6.89
CA SER A 22 -13.51 -8.92 -5.74
C SER A 22 -13.63 -7.45 -5.34
N SER A 23 -12.51 -6.72 -5.31
CA SER A 23 -12.50 -5.29 -5.00
C SER A 23 -13.24 -4.50 -6.07
N ALA A 24 -13.01 -4.80 -7.36
CA ALA A 24 -13.72 -4.16 -8.45
C ALA A 24 -15.23 -4.40 -8.38
N HIS A 25 -15.64 -5.60 -7.99
CA HIS A 25 -17.05 -5.95 -7.86
C HIS A 25 -17.73 -5.26 -6.69
N THR A 26 -17.07 -5.20 -5.54
CA THR A 26 -17.64 -4.62 -4.31
C THR A 26 -17.44 -3.11 -4.21
N GLY A 27 -16.43 -2.57 -4.88
CA GLY A 27 -16.03 -1.17 -4.77
C GLY A 27 -15.15 -0.86 -3.57
N PHE A 28 -14.69 -1.89 -2.82
CA PHE A 28 -13.87 -1.72 -1.62
C PHE A 28 -12.47 -2.27 -1.82
N HIS A 29 -11.46 -1.61 -1.26
CA HIS A 29 -10.06 -2.02 -1.33
C HIS A 29 -9.81 -3.30 -0.55
N PHE A 30 -8.96 -4.17 -1.12
CA PHE A 30 -8.51 -5.43 -0.48
C PHE A 30 -9.67 -6.28 0.01
N ALA A 31 -10.72 -6.38 -0.81
CA ALA A 31 -11.98 -7.04 -0.42
C ALA A 31 -11.98 -8.55 -0.57
N HIS A 32 -11.00 -9.14 -1.29
CA HIS A 32 -10.94 -10.60 -1.43
C HIS A 32 -10.77 -11.24 -0.04
N PRO A 33 -11.57 -12.30 0.28
CA PRO A 33 -11.50 -12.92 1.60
C PRO A 33 -10.12 -13.45 1.98
N GLY A 34 -9.31 -13.82 0.98
CA GLY A 34 -7.93 -14.28 1.19
C GLY A 34 -6.92 -13.16 1.39
N ASN A 35 -7.29 -11.91 1.18
CA ASN A 35 -6.38 -10.80 1.35
C ASN A 35 -6.25 -10.45 2.83
N ARG A 36 -5.01 -10.33 3.30
CA ARG A 36 -4.72 -10.12 4.72
C ARG A 36 -4.45 -8.66 5.09
N PHE A 37 -4.63 -7.72 4.16
CA PHE A 37 -4.28 -6.31 4.37
C PHE A 37 -4.90 -5.75 5.67
N TRP A 38 -6.20 -5.90 5.84
CA TRP A 38 -6.91 -5.31 6.98
C TRP A 38 -6.43 -5.90 8.30
N LYS A 39 -6.21 -7.22 8.35
CA LYS A 39 -5.66 -7.90 9.53
C LYS A 39 -4.25 -7.44 9.84
N VAL A 40 -3.41 -7.34 8.79
CA VAL A 40 -2.00 -6.97 8.94
C VAL A 40 -1.86 -5.57 9.50
N ILE A 41 -2.56 -4.58 8.94
CA ILE A 41 -2.42 -3.20 9.43
C ILE A 41 -2.98 -3.04 10.84
N HIS A 42 -4.03 -3.77 11.19
CA HIS A 42 -4.54 -3.76 12.55
C HIS A 42 -3.54 -4.35 13.54
N GLN A 43 -3.05 -5.55 13.27
CA GLN A 43 -2.10 -6.21 14.17
C GLN A 43 -0.74 -5.52 14.22
N ALA A 44 -0.36 -4.82 13.16
CA ALA A 44 0.89 -4.05 13.13
C ALA A 44 0.82 -2.72 13.90
N GLY A 45 -0.39 -2.26 14.25
CA GLY A 45 -0.54 -1.06 15.06
C GLY A 45 -1.12 0.17 14.35
N PHE A 46 -1.47 0.06 13.07
CA PHE A 46 -1.99 1.22 12.31
C PHE A 46 -3.43 1.57 12.63
N THR A 47 -4.25 0.59 13.01
CA THR A 47 -5.64 0.82 13.40
C THR A 47 -5.90 0.23 14.77
N GLU A 48 -6.76 0.90 15.56
CA GLU A 48 -7.09 0.46 16.92
C GLU A 48 -7.96 -0.78 16.92
N ARG A 49 -8.78 -0.96 15.88
CA ARG A 49 -9.62 -2.14 15.71
C ARG A 49 -9.49 -2.71 14.32
N LEU A 50 -9.93 -3.95 14.15
CA LEU A 50 -9.96 -4.59 12.84
C LEU A 50 -11.08 -3.98 12.01
N LEU A 51 -10.72 -3.29 10.92
CA LEU A 51 -11.67 -2.75 9.97
C LEU A 51 -12.03 -3.80 8.92
N ARG A 52 -13.26 -3.74 8.44
CA ARG A 52 -13.68 -4.51 7.26
C ARG A 52 -13.44 -3.66 6.02
N PRO A 53 -13.38 -4.26 4.81
CA PRO A 53 -13.30 -3.46 3.59
C PRO A 53 -14.38 -2.37 3.50
N GLU A 54 -15.61 -2.67 3.93
CA GLU A 54 -16.71 -1.71 3.93
C GLU A 54 -16.47 -0.50 4.84
N ASP A 55 -15.58 -0.64 5.82
CA ASP A 55 -15.22 0.43 6.77
C ASP A 55 -14.00 1.23 6.30
N GLU A 56 -13.60 1.10 5.03
CA GLU A 56 -12.33 1.65 4.54
C GLU A 56 -12.18 3.16 4.75
N GLN A 57 -13.26 3.92 4.73
CA GLN A 57 -13.20 5.36 4.94
C GLN A 57 -12.74 5.73 6.35
N LEU A 58 -12.92 4.84 7.32
CA LEU A 58 -12.46 5.05 8.70
C LEU A 58 -10.93 5.06 8.81
N LEU A 59 -10.20 4.60 7.79
CA LEU A 59 -8.75 4.72 7.76
C LEU A 59 -8.29 6.16 7.91
N LEU A 60 -9.03 7.11 7.34
CA LEU A 60 -8.66 8.52 7.43
C LEU A 60 -8.61 9.02 8.87
N ASP A 61 -9.42 8.46 9.76
CA ASP A 61 -9.41 8.79 11.19
C ASP A 61 -8.12 8.34 11.87
N THR A 62 -7.45 7.34 11.31
CA THR A 62 -6.15 6.86 11.79
C THR A 62 -4.98 7.49 11.05
N ARG A 63 -5.25 8.47 10.19
CA ARG A 63 -4.28 9.14 9.34
C ARG A 63 -3.60 8.19 8.34
N CYS A 64 -4.32 7.15 7.90
CA CYS A 64 -3.89 6.22 6.88
C CYS A 64 -4.71 6.38 5.62
N GLY A 65 -4.12 6.09 4.47
CA GLY A 65 -4.82 6.12 3.19
C GLY A 65 -4.44 4.93 2.32
N ILE A 66 -5.14 4.80 1.20
CA ILE A 66 -4.92 3.73 0.21
C ILE A 66 -4.95 4.32 -1.19
N THR A 67 -4.01 3.91 -2.01
CA THR A 67 -4.02 4.14 -3.46
C THR A 67 -3.52 2.89 -4.17
N MET A 68 -3.55 2.88 -5.49
CA MET A 68 -3.08 1.78 -6.33
C MET A 68 -2.13 2.31 -7.40
N LEU A 69 -1.14 1.49 -7.79
CA LEU A 69 -0.27 1.81 -8.93
C LEU A 69 -1.04 1.84 -10.24
N VAL A 70 -1.95 0.88 -10.42
CA VAL A 70 -2.72 0.72 -11.65
C VAL A 70 -4.20 0.53 -11.29
N GLU A 71 -5.09 1.18 -12.04
CA GLU A 71 -6.53 1.12 -11.76
C GLU A 71 -7.21 -0.12 -12.36
N ARG A 72 -6.63 -0.73 -13.39
CA ARG A 72 -7.25 -1.85 -14.10
C ARG A 72 -7.30 -3.11 -13.22
N PRO A 73 -8.49 -3.66 -12.96
CA PRO A 73 -8.60 -4.87 -12.14
C PRO A 73 -8.12 -6.12 -12.90
N THR A 74 -7.48 -7.02 -12.15
CA THR A 74 -7.05 -8.33 -12.67
C THR A 74 -7.30 -9.41 -11.64
N VAL A 75 -7.21 -10.68 -12.05
CA VAL A 75 -7.29 -11.80 -11.10
C VAL A 75 -6.02 -11.85 -10.24
N GLN A 76 -4.87 -11.70 -10.89
CA GLN A 76 -3.56 -11.69 -10.21
C GLN A 76 -2.80 -10.42 -10.60
N ALA A 77 -2.06 -9.87 -9.65
CA ALA A 77 -1.24 -8.67 -9.87
C ALA A 77 -0.20 -8.87 -10.98
N SER A 78 0.29 -10.09 -11.16
CA SER A 78 1.25 -10.44 -12.22
C SER A 78 0.73 -10.21 -13.65
N GLU A 79 -0.58 -10.05 -13.81
CA GLU A 79 -1.19 -9.74 -15.12
C GLU A 79 -1.02 -8.28 -15.52
N VAL A 80 -0.59 -7.42 -14.61
CA VAL A 80 -0.34 -6.00 -14.90
C VAL A 80 0.95 -5.86 -15.69
N GLY A 81 0.89 -5.17 -16.85
CA GLY A 81 2.03 -5.03 -17.73
C GLY A 81 3.05 -4.00 -17.26
N LEU A 82 4.29 -4.15 -17.78
CA LEU A 82 5.41 -3.26 -17.42
C LEU A 82 5.10 -1.79 -17.71
N GLN A 83 4.51 -1.49 -18.86
CA GLN A 83 4.20 -0.11 -19.23
C GLN A 83 3.10 0.48 -18.35
N GLU A 84 2.12 -0.33 -17.97
CA GLU A 84 1.09 0.10 -17.02
C GLU A 84 1.71 0.47 -15.67
N LEU A 85 2.65 -0.35 -15.19
CA LEU A 85 3.36 -0.09 -13.93
C LEU A 85 4.21 1.18 -14.01
N ARG A 86 4.92 1.39 -15.11
CA ARG A 86 5.75 2.59 -15.30
C ARG A 86 4.90 3.85 -15.34
N THR A 87 3.79 3.82 -16.07
CA THR A 87 2.85 4.95 -16.11
C THR A 87 2.27 5.20 -14.72
N GLY A 88 1.86 4.12 -14.03
CA GLY A 88 1.34 4.20 -12.66
C GLY A 88 2.35 4.79 -11.69
N GLY A 89 3.63 4.43 -11.83
CA GLY A 89 4.70 5.00 -10.99
C GLY A 89 4.85 6.50 -11.17
N ARG A 90 4.80 6.97 -12.41
CA ARG A 90 4.86 8.42 -12.69
C ARG A 90 3.66 9.17 -12.12
N GLU A 91 2.47 8.60 -12.26
CA GLU A 91 1.25 9.20 -11.71
C GLU A 91 1.24 9.18 -10.18
N LEU A 92 1.76 8.10 -9.59
CA LEU A 92 1.89 7.98 -8.14
C LEU A 92 2.77 9.08 -7.56
N ILE A 93 3.91 9.36 -8.21
CA ILE A 93 4.82 10.43 -7.77
C ILE A 93 4.08 11.76 -7.67
N LYS A 94 3.32 12.13 -8.70
CA LYS A 94 2.55 13.38 -8.70
C LYS A 94 1.51 13.41 -7.59
N LYS A 95 0.82 12.31 -7.39
CA LYS A 95 -0.20 12.16 -6.35
C LYS A 95 0.42 12.36 -4.96
N ILE A 96 1.55 11.72 -4.71
CA ILE A 96 2.23 11.80 -3.42
C ILE A 96 2.82 13.20 -3.18
N GLU A 97 3.32 13.85 -4.23
CA GLU A 97 3.76 15.24 -4.14
C GLU A 97 2.61 16.18 -3.75
N ASP A 98 1.40 15.91 -4.25
CA ASP A 98 0.23 16.73 -3.93
C ASP A 98 -0.27 16.52 -2.50
N TYR A 99 -0.33 15.27 -2.04
CA TYR A 99 -0.89 14.95 -0.72
C TYR A 99 0.11 14.95 0.43
N GLN A 100 1.39 14.78 0.13
CA GLN A 100 2.49 14.89 1.11
C GLN A 100 2.31 14.04 2.38
N PRO A 101 2.06 12.72 2.26
CA PRO A 101 2.06 11.88 3.44
C PRO A 101 3.47 11.76 4.02
N ALA A 102 3.58 11.40 5.29
CA ALA A 102 4.89 11.18 5.90
C ALA A 102 5.60 9.96 5.29
N ALA A 103 4.85 8.92 4.96
CA ALA A 103 5.38 7.72 4.33
C ALA A 103 4.43 7.19 3.23
N LEU A 104 5.03 6.55 2.24
CA LEU A 104 4.35 5.80 1.20
C LEU A 104 4.85 4.36 1.29
N ALA A 105 3.95 3.40 1.50
CA ALA A 105 4.29 1.99 1.55
C ALA A 105 3.79 1.28 0.29
N ILE A 106 4.70 0.89 -0.59
CA ILE A 106 4.36 0.16 -1.82
C ILE A 106 4.38 -1.32 -1.50
N LEU A 107 3.25 -1.99 -1.77
CA LEU A 107 2.99 -3.36 -1.34
C LEU A 107 3.37 -4.36 -2.42
N GLY A 108 4.68 -4.51 -2.67
CA GLY A 108 5.20 -5.45 -3.65
C GLY A 108 6.55 -5.01 -4.20
N LYS A 109 7.57 -5.84 -4.00
CA LYS A 109 8.94 -5.52 -4.43
C LYS A 109 9.07 -5.48 -5.94
N THR A 110 8.58 -6.49 -6.63
CA THR A 110 8.67 -6.59 -8.10
C THR A 110 7.95 -5.43 -8.76
N ALA A 111 6.74 -5.11 -8.28
CA ALA A 111 5.97 -3.98 -8.81
C ALA A 111 6.71 -2.66 -8.61
N PHE A 112 7.31 -2.46 -7.44
CA PHE A 112 8.12 -1.28 -7.17
C PHE A 112 9.31 -1.18 -8.13
N GLU A 113 10.07 -2.28 -8.29
CA GLU A 113 11.22 -2.33 -9.19
C GLU A 113 10.83 -1.99 -10.62
N GLN A 114 9.72 -2.53 -11.09
CA GLN A 114 9.24 -2.30 -12.45
C GLN A 114 8.67 -0.90 -12.64
N ALA A 115 7.90 -0.41 -11.67
CA ALA A 115 7.28 0.92 -11.76
C ALA A 115 8.32 2.05 -11.74
N PHE A 116 9.39 1.88 -10.98
CA PHE A 116 10.41 2.93 -10.79
C PHE A 116 11.73 2.61 -11.49
N SER A 117 11.80 1.55 -12.29
CA SER A 117 12.97 1.16 -13.08
C SER A 117 14.24 0.99 -12.23
N VAL A 118 14.09 0.32 -11.10
CA VAL A 118 15.20 0.01 -10.18
C VAL A 118 15.31 -1.50 -9.99
N ARG A 119 16.45 -1.97 -9.53
CA ARG A 119 16.72 -3.39 -9.31
C ARG A 119 17.37 -3.63 -7.95
N GLY A 120 17.21 -4.85 -7.45
CA GLY A 120 17.91 -5.31 -6.26
C GLY A 120 17.53 -4.54 -5.00
N VAL A 121 16.29 -4.06 -4.92
CA VAL A 121 15.85 -3.30 -3.75
C VAL A 121 15.74 -4.21 -2.54
N SER A 122 16.02 -3.66 -1.36
CA SER A 122 15.78 -4.32 -0.08
C SER A 122 14.36 -4.03 0.38
N TRP A 123 13.81 -4.91 1.22
CA TRP A 123 12.55 -4.63 1.92
C TRP A 123 12.72 -3.48 2.90
N GLY A 124 11.64 -2.79 3.18
CA GLY A 124 11.62 -1.73 4.18
C GLY A 124 11.87 -0.35 3.59
N LYS A 125 12.46 0.51 4.38
CA LYS A 125 12.72 1.89 3.99
C LYS A 125 13.73 1.97 2.85
N GLN A 126 13.37 2.75 1.82
CA GLN A 126 14.23 2.99 0.67
C GLN A 126 15.06 4.26 0.88
N SER A 127 16.15 4.37 0.12
CA SER A 127 16.95 5.60 0.10
C SER A 127 16.26 6.74 -0.64
N MET A 128 15.41 6.41 -1.62
CA MET A 128 14.66 7.43 -2.35
C MET A 128 13.54 8.02 -1.50
N THR A 129 13.22 9.28 -1.78
CA THR A 129 12.05 9.96 -1.21
C THR A 129 11.24 10.58 -2.34
N ILE A 130 10.00 10.93 -2.07
CA ILE A 130 9.15 11.72 -2.97
C ILE A 130 8.81 13.00 -2.21
N GLY A 131 9.57 14.08 -2.49
CA GLY A 131 9.48 15.29 -1.68
C GLY A 131 9.77 14.98 -0.22
N VAL A 132 8.83 15.29 0.68
CA VAL A 132 8.94 15.04 2.12
C VAL A 132 8.61 13.58 2.50
N THR A 133 8.11 12.79 1.56
CA THR A 133 7.59 11.46 1.83
C THR A 133 8.68 10.41 1.79
N GLN A 134 8.84 9.64 2.86
CA GLN A 134 9.68 8.44 2.87
C GLN A 134 9.01 7.33 2.07
N VAL A 135 9.78 6.61 1.27
CA VAL A 135 9.27 5.47 0.50
C VAL A 135 9.67 4.16 1.19
N TRP A 136 8.70 3.29 1.38
CA TRP A 136 8.87 1.96 1.96
C TRP A 136 8.37 0.90 0.98
N VAL A 137 9.02 -0.25 0.97
CA VAL A 137 8.57 -1.42 0.20
C VAL A 137 8.26 -2.53 1.18
N LEU A 138 7.00 -2.95 1.19
CA LEU A 138 6.49 -3.99 2.07
C LEU A 138 5.94 -5.15 1.25
N PRO A 139 5.87 -6.37 1.83
CA PRO A 139 5.31 -7.51 1.12
C PRO A 139 3.83 -7.33 0.81
N ASN A 140 3.42 -7.82 -0.34
CA ASN A 140 2.01 -7.84 -0.73
C ASN A 140 1.23 -8.76 0.24
N PRO A 141 0.14 -8.26 0.85
CA PRO A 141 -0.64 -9.06 1.80
C PRO A 141 -1.62 -10.03 1.15
N SER A 142 -1.57 -10.18 -0.16
CA SER A 142 -2.39 -11.12 -0.92
C SER A 142 -2.29 -12.54 -0.35
N GLY A 143 -3.38 -13.30 -0.42
CA GLY A 143 -3.39 -14.72 -0.07
C GLY A 143 -2.44 -15.57 -0.91
N LEU A 144 -2.00 -15.07 -2.07
CA LEU A 144 -1.01 -15.75 -2.92
C LEU A 144 0.41 -15.65 -2.35
N ASN A 145 0.68 -14.72 -1.46
CA ASN A 145 1.96 -14.63 -0.78
C ASN A 145 2.04 -15.73 0.28
N ARG A 146 3.10 -16.55 0.24
CA ARG A 146 3.28 -17.69 1.14
C ARG A 146 3.77 -17.30 2.55
N ALA A 147 4.15 -16.05 2.77
CA ALA A 147 4.54 -15.59 4.10
C ALA A 147 3.37 -15.76 5.08
N THR A 148 3.69 -16.09 6.32
CA THR A 148 2.67 -16.21 7.37
C THR A 148 2.14 -14.83 7.77
N LEU A 149 0.96 -14.80 8.36
CA LEU A 149 0.39 -13.55 8.88
C LEU A 149 1.37 -12.89 9.87
N ASP A 150 1.95 -13.66 10.77
CA ASP A 150 2.88 -13.14 11.78
C ASP A 150 4.11 -12.47 11.16
N LYS A 151 4.65 -13.04 10.09
CA LYS A 151 5.78 -12.46 9.36
C LYS A 151 5.40 -11.15 8.68
N LEU A 152 4.23 -11.11 8.06
CA LEU A 152 3.73 -9.88 7.45
C LEU A 152 3.53 -8.79 8.50
N VAL A 153 2.91 -9.13 9.61
CA VAL A 153 2.68 -8.18 10.71
C VAL A 153 3.99 -7.61 11.23
N ALA A 154 5.01 -8.46 11.42
CA ALA A 154 6.31 -8.02 11.91
C ALA A 154 6.96 -6.99 10.98
N VAL A 155 6.90 -7.23 9.67
CA VAL A 155 7.49 -6.31 8.68
C VAL A 155 6.71 -4.99 8.60
N TYR A 156 5.38 -5.04 8.59
CA TYR A 156 4.56 -3.83 8.60
C TYR A 156 4.73 -3.03 9.89
N ARG A 157 4.91 -3.72 11.01
CA ARG A 157 5.15 -3.07 12.30
C ARG A 157 6.44 -2.24 12.31
N GLU A 158 7.46 -2.64 11.56
CA GLU A 158 8.70 -1.86 11.43
C GLU A 158 8.40 -0.45 10.92
N LEU A 159 7.49 -0.32 9.96
CA LEU A 159 7.07 0.99 9.46
C LEU A 159 6.31 1.77 10.54
N ASP A 160 5.37 1.13 11.23
CA ASP A 160 4.61 1.79 12.29
C ASP A 160 5.56 2.32 13.39
N GLU A 161 6.50 1.49 13.83
CA GLU A 161 7.48 1.88 14.85
C GLU A 161 8.37 3.02 14.37
N ALA A 162 8.80 3.00 13.12
CA ALA A 162 9.62 4.08 12.55
C ALA A 162 8.85 5.40 12.52
N LEU A 163 7.55 5.37 12.23
CA LEU A 163 6.70 6.55 12.25
C LEU A 163 6.49 7.07 13.68
N VAL A 164 6.28 6.17 14.64
CA VAL A 164 6.17 6.53 16.07
C VAL A 164 7.44 7.23 16.53
N MET A 165 8.63 6.74 16.14
CA MET A 165 9.90 7.36 16.47
C MET A 165 10.05 8.79 15.92
N ARG A 166 9.31 9.12 14.86
CA ARG A 166 9.26 10.47 14.29
C ARG A 166 8.17 11.35 14.90
N GLY A 167 7.49 10.86 15.94
CA GLY A 167 6.38 11.58 16.57
C GLY A 167 5.06 11.42 15.85
N LEU A 168 4.97 10.44 15.01
CA LEU A 168 3.77 10.14 14.23
C LEU A 168 3.12 8.80 14.69
#